data_539debf04635e1b747151597532be57d
#
_entry.id   539debf04635e1b747151597532be57d
#
_cell.length_a   1.000
_cell.length_b   1.000
_cell.length_c   1.000
_cell.angle_alpha   90.00
_cell.angle_beta   90.00
_cell.angle_gamma   90.00
#
_symmetry.space_group_name_H-M   'P 1'
#
loop_
_entity.id
_entity.type
_entity.pdbx_description
1 polymer ?
#
loop_
_entity_poly.entity_id
_entity_poly.type
_entity_poly.pdbx_seq_one_letter_code
_entity_poly.pdbx_strand_id
1 'polypeptide(L)'
;MTKEQYAEMLRDISETHKTGGDTTACIAKYRKRYKFAYIYNDTIFKQIFGNPQNMDITANFLNAILKLDGGDCIDKLTFVNTAVEGSLSKSVISDVVVESEPLERIVLEVQHVKGDAYNDRLVYYVAKHTVASKAPGENYWLRNLNLISLQMFDGFPESRNYRHSIRLKNQDNDEFFKKQTITLVEIPKFLKDGYSSDNSMLAQWLRVIDGLNNEKPVPVPEGSIFARLQEKAKLSIFTEEFLVSEAKNMSDRQYEMYVEKKQARAEGLAEGRAEGREQGLAEGRAEGLAEGLAEGRAEGRAEGRAEGRAEGRAEGREQGIDILESLGVPSELIEKARKIAAEKAKESPSNL
;
A
#
# COMPACT_ATOMS: atom_id res chain seq x y z
N MET A 1 0.36 28.33 -0.60
CA MET A 1 -0.35 27.61 0.51
C MET A 1 0.04 26.14 0.56
N THR A 2 0.00 25.52 1.73
CA THR A 2 0.30 24.09 1.90
C THR A 2 -0.80 23.21 1.33
N LYS A 3 -0.56 21.89 1.26
CA LYS A 3 -1.54 20.89 0.81
C LYS A 3 -2.83 20.96 1.64
N GLU A 4 -2.69 21.03 2.97
CA GLU A 4 -3.81 21.07 3.92
C GLU A 4 -4.65 22.34 3.76
N GLN A 5 -3.97 23.49 3.60
CA GLN A 5 -4.63 24.80 3.39
C GLN A 5 -5.37 24.85 2.05
N TYR A 6 -4.79 24.23 1.01
CA TYR A 6 -5.45 24.12 -0.29
C TYR A 6 -6.68 23.23 -0.23
N ALA A 7 -6.57 22.08 0.45
CA ALA A 7 -7.70 21.19 0.67
C ALA A 7 -8.80 21.83 1.53
N GLU A 8 -8.45 22.66 2.54
CA GLU A 8 -9.40 23.45 3.32
C GLU A 8 -10.14 24.45 2.42
N MET A 9 -9.42 25.19 1.60
CA MET A 9 -10.02 26.13 0.65
C MET A 9 -11.03 25.46 -0.29
N LEU A 10 -10.66 24.32 -0.87
CA LEU A 10 -11.55 23.59 -1.79
C LEU A 10 -12.79 23.05 -1.07
N ARG A 11 -12.68 22.62 0.19
CA ARG A 11 -13.84 22.21 1.02
C ARG A 11 -14.78 23.38 1.27
N ASP A 12 -14.25 24.52 1.71
CA ASP A 12 -15.05 25.71 1.98
C ASP A 12 -15.79 26.18 0.71
N ILE A 13 -15.12 26.15 -0.44
CA ILE A 13 -15.74 26.49 -1.75
C ILE A 13 -16.85 25.48 -2.08
N SER A 14 -16.60 24.17 -1.91
CA SER A 14 -17.58 23.13 -2.20
C SER A 14 -18.82 23.23 -1.30
N GLU A 15 -18.64 23.47 0.00
CA GLU A 15 -19.73 23.65 0.97
C GLU A 15 -20.53 24.92 0.66
N THR A 16 -19.85 26.04 0.39
CA THR A 16 -20.49 27.29 0.00
C THR A 16 -21.33 27.12 -1.26
N HIS A 17 -20.79 26.41 -2.27
CA HIS A 17 -21.52 26.12 -3.50
C HIS A 17 -22.76 25.24 -3.25
N LYS A 18 -22.64 24.17 -2.45
CA LYS A 18 -23.74 23.26 -2.11
C LYS A 18 -24.87 23.94 -1.35
N THR A 19 -24.55 24.92 -0.53
CA THR A 19 -25.53 25.70 0.26
C THR A 19 -26.11 26.90 -0.49
N GLY A 20 -25.70 27.12 -1.75
CA GLY A 20 -26.14 28.27 -2.54
C GLY A 20 -25.56 29.60 -2.06
N GLY A 21 -24.46 29.56 -1.32
CA GLY A 21 -23.76 30.74 -0.81
C GLY A 21 -22.88 31.43 -1.87
N ASP A 22 -22.28 32.55 -1.49
CA ASP A 22 -21.42 33.37 -2.36
C ASP A 22 -20.01 32.76 -2.44
N THR A 23 -19.77 31.95 -3.48
CA THR A 23 -18.45 31.36 -3.77
C THR A 23 -17.40 32.38 -4.13
N THR A 24 -17.78 33.51 -4.72
CA THR A 24 -16.88 34.62 -5.06
C THR A 24 -16.29 35.23 -3.79
N ALA A 25 -17.13 35.53 -2.80
CA ALA A 25 -16.69 36.04 -1.50
C ALA A 25 -15.80 35.02 -0.76
N CYS A 26 -16.15 33.73 -0.83
CA CYS A 26 -15.34 32.65 -0.26
C CYS A 26 -13.93 32.62 -0.89
N ILE A 27 -13.84 32.61 -2.23
CA ILE A 27 -12.56 32.60 -2.96
C ILE A 27 -11.76 33.86 -2.68
N ALA A 28 -12.41 35.04 -2.63
CA ALA A 28 -11.75 36.29 -2.34
C ALA A 28 -11.08 36.31 -0.95
N LYS A 29 -11.70 35.69 0.06
CA LYS A 29 -11.12 35.49 1.40
C LYS A 29 -9.78 34.75 1.31
N TYR A 30 -9.71 33.69 0.54
CA TYR A 30 -8.49 32.87 0.37
C TYR A 30 -7.43 33.60 -0.46
N ARG A 31 -7.79 34.29 -1.54
CA ARG A 31 -6.88 35.14 -2.33
C ARG A 31 -6.26 36.29 -1.54
N LYS A 32 -6.98 36.83 -0.56
CA LYS A 32 -6.45 37.84 0.37
C LYS A 32 -5.43 37.25 1.36
N ARG A 33 -5.61 35.97 1.76
CA ARG A 33 -4.76 35.32 2.73
C ARG A 33 -3.54 34.64 2.11
N TYR A 34 -3.69 34.08 0.92
CA TYR A 34 -2.66 33.29 0.24
C TYR A 34 -2.36 33.86 -1.15
N LYS A 35 -1.07 34.00 -1.44
CA LYS A 35 -0.60 34.49 -2.72
C LYS A 35 -0.49 33.39 -3.76
N PHE A 36 -0.08 32.18 -3.35
CA PHE A 36 0.24 31.07 -4.25
C PHE A 36 -0.67 29.86 -4.01
N ALA A 37 -1.04 29.19 -5.11
CA ALA A 37 -1.71 27.88 -5.06
C ALA A 37 -0.74 26.78 -4.63
N TYR A 38 -1.27 25.60 -4.25
CA TYR A 38 -0.47 24.41 -3.98
C TYR A 38 -0.06 23.74 -5.30
N ILE A 39 1.20 23.89 -5.70
CA ILE A 39 1.68 23.51 -7.05
C ILE A 39 1.60 22.00 -7.28
N TYR A 40 1.79 21.17 -6.25
CA TYR A 40 1.70 19.71 -6.38
C TYR A 40 0.27 19.17 -6.37
N ASN A 41 -0.76 19.99 -6.37
CA ASN A 41 -2.12 19.54 -6.69
C ASN A 41 -2.18 19.14 -8.18
N ASP A 42 -2.76 18.01 -8.52
CA ASP A 42 -2.79 17.44 -9.87
C ASP A 42 -3.30 18.44 -10.91
N THR A 43 -4.38 19.16 -10.60
CA THR A 43 -5.01 20.10 -11.53
C THR A 43 -4.20 21.41 -11.66
N ILE A 44 -3.67 21.94 -10.54
CA ILE A 44 -2.77 23.10 -10.55
C ILE A 44 -1.48 22.76 -11.30
N PHE A 45 -0.91 21.60 -11.04
CA PHE A 45 0.29 21.11 -11.71
C PHE A 45 0.09 21.04 -13.22
N LYS A 46 -1.02 20.47 -13.66
CA LYS A 46 -1.40 20.39 -15.07
C LYS A 46 -1.62 21.77 -15.70
N GLN A 47 -2.22 22.73 -14.99
CA GLN A 47 -2.39 24.11 -15.47
C GLN A 47 -1.06 24.84 -15.65
N ILE A 48 -0.05 24.55 -14.85
CA ILE A 48 1.27 25.17 -14.95
C ILE A 48 2.14 24.43 -15.97
N PHE A 49 2.35 23.12 -15.79
CA PHE A 49 3.31 22.33 -16.55
C PHE A 49 2.70 21.63 -17.78
N GLY A 50 1.38 21.53 -17.89
CA GLY A 50 0.67 20.97 -19.04
C GLY A 50 0.13 22.02 -20.00
N ASN A 51 0.40 23.30 -19.77
CA ASN A 51 -0.11 24.40 -20.59
C ASN A 51 0.89 24.79 -21.69
N PRO A 52 0.50 24.76 -22.98
CA PRO A 52 1.37 25.16 -24.08
C PRO A 52 1.95 26.56 -23.96
N GLN A 53 1.26 27.50 -23.28
CA GLN A 53 1.77 28.85 -23.02
C GLN A 53 2.94 28.92 -22.03
N ASN A 54 3.19 27.82 -21.32
CA ASN A 54 4.26 27.68 -20.33
C ASN A 54 5.31 26.64 -20.76
N MET A 55 5.42 26.41 -22.06
CA MET A 55 6.31 25.40 -22.66
C MET A 55 7.75 25.51 -22.14
N ASP A 56 8.28 26.70 -22.01
CA ASP A 56 9.64 26.95 -21.52
C ASP A 56 9.81 26.60 -20.03
N ILE A 57 8.78 26.82 -19.20
CA ILE A 57 8.75 26.40 -17.80
C ILE A 57 8.84 24.86 -17.74
N THR A 58 8.03 24.19 -18.54
CA THR A 58 7.99 22.73 -18.61
C THR A 58 9.29 22.16 -19.14
N ALA A 59 9.81 22.67 -20.25
CA ALA A 59 11.08 22.23 -20.84
C ALA A 59 12.25 22.37 -19.85
N ASN A 60 12.38 23.53 -19.20
CA ASN A 60 13.44 23.77 -18.23
C ASN A 60 13.33 22.84 -17.00
N PHE A 61 12.13 22.60 -16.52
CA PHE A 61 11.90 21.67 -15.40
C PHE A 61 12.24 20.23 -15.79
N LEU A 62 11.84 19.76 -16.97
CA LEU A 62 12.18 18.45 -17.49
C LEU A 62 13.69 18.28 -17.68
N ASN A 63 14.38 19.27 -18.24
CA ASN A 63 15.84 19.27 -18.36
C ASN A 63 16.50 19.10 -17.00
N ALA A 64 16.02 19.83 -15.98
CA ALA A 64 16.53 19.71 -14.62
C ALA A 64 16.32 18.30 -14.03
N ILE A 65 15.13 17.72 -14.19
CA ILE A 65 14.81 16.37 -13.68
C ILE A 65 15.64 15.30 -14.39
N LEU A 66 15.74 15.39 -15.72
CA LEU A 66 16.44 14.39 -16.53
C LEU A 66 17.97 14.60 -16.55
N LYS A 67 18.45 15.74 -16.00
CA LYS A 67 19.86 16.15 -16.00
C LYS A 67 20.41 16.30 -17.42
N LEU A 68 19.65 16.94 -18.27
CA LEU A 68 20.06 17.25 -19.63
C LEU A 68 20.83 18.57 -19.68
N ASP A 69 21.90 18.60 -20.48
CA ASP A 69 22.73 19.76 -20.69
C ASP A 69 23.19 19.87 -22.16
N GLY A 70 23.67 21.04 -22.52
CA GLY A 70 24.20 21.30 -23.87
C GLY A 70 23.20 20.98 -24.99
N GLY A 71 23.64 20.24 -25.98
CA GLY A 71 22.86 19.87 -27.15
C GLY A 71 21.74 18.85 -26.90
N ASP A 72 21.73 18.22 -25.72
CA ASP A 72 20.71 17.26 -25.32
C ASP A 72 19.51 17.92 -24.63
N CYS A 73 19.56 19.24 -24.40
CA CYS A 73 18.48 20.00 -23.80
C CYS A 73 17.21 19.99 -24.65
N ILE A 74 16.07 19.87 -23.98
CA ILE A 74 14.76 20.03 -24.58
C ILE A 74 14.50 21.52 -24.80
N ASP A 75 14.41 21.93 -26.05
CA ASP A 75 14.09 23.31 -26.44
C ASP A 75 12.63 23.49 -26.83
N LYS A 76 12.06 22.45 -27.45
CA LYS A 76 10.68 22.46 -27.94
C LYS A 76 9.91 21.26 -27.47
N LEU A 77 8.66 21.49 -27.10
CA LEU A 77 7.72 20.47 -26.65
C LEU A 77 6.44 20.55 -27.47
N THR A 78 5.87 19.38 -27.74
CA THR A 78 4.49 19.24 -28.21
C THR A 78 3.69 18.55 -27.13
N PHE A 79 2.62 19.21 -26.62
CA PHE A 79 1.73 18.61 -25.65
C PHE A 79 0.81 17.61 -26.34
N VAL A 80 0.69 16.42 -25.77
CA VAL A 80 -0.08 15.30 -26.32
C VAL A 80 -1.30 15.06 -25.43
N ASN A 81 -2.32 14.42 -26.00
CA ASN A 81 -3.48 13.99 -25.20
C ASN A 81 -3.02 13.11 -24.04
N THR A 82 -3.44 13.44 -22.83
CA THR A 82 -3.08 12.75 -21.60
C THR A 82 -3.84 11.44 -21.40
N ALA A 83 -4.97 11.25 -22.11
CA ALA A 83 -5.77 10.02 -22.04
C ALA A 83 -5.27 8.99 -23.06
N VAL A 84 -4.89 7.82 -22.59
CA VAL A 84 -4.59 6.65 -23.42
C VAL A 84 -5.75 5.68 -23.27
N GLU A 85 -6.57 5.59 -24.32
CA GLU A 85 -7.69 4.67 -24.38
C GLU A 85 -7.20 3.22 -24.63
N GLY A 86 -7.83 2.26 -23.99
CA GLY A 86 -7.60 0.84 -24.19
C GLY A 86 -8.91 0.12 -24.41
N SER A 87 -8.98 -0.73 -25.43
CA SER A 87 -10.19 -1.48 -25.81
C SER A 87 -10.68 -2.49 -24.74
N LEU A 88 -9.86 -2.84 -23.75
CA LEU A 88 -10.15 -3.90 -22.77
C LEU A 88 -9.73 -3.57 -21.32
N SER A 89 -9.32 -2.34 -21.00
CA SER A 89 -8.77 -2.02 -19.66
C SER A 89 -9.00 -0.56 -19.29
N LYS A 90 -8.87 -0.24 -17.99
CA LYS A 90 -8.93 1.13 -17.46
C LYS A 90 -8.12 2.09 -18.34
N SER A 91 -8.73 3.21 -18.73
CA SER A 91 -8.02 4.32 -19.35
C SER A 91 -6.93 4.84 -18.41
N VAL A 92 -5.75 5.13 -18.96
CA VAL A 92 -4.70 5.82 -18.22
C VAL A 92 -4.79 7.30 -18.56
N ILE A 93 -4.98 8.12 -17.55
CA ILE A 93 -4.95 9.59 -17.67
C ILE A 93 -3.71 10.05 -16.90
N SER A 94 -2.74 10.57 -17.64
CA SER A 94 -1.50 11.12 -17.06
C SER A 94 -1.65 12.63 -16.85
N ASP A 95 -0.87 13.20 -15.91
CA ASP A 95 -0.96 14.63 -15.61
C ASP A 95 -0.46 15.47 -16.78
N VAL A 96 0.75 15.20 -17.25
CA VAL A 96 1.36 15.91 -18.39
C VAL A 96 2.04 14.89 -19.31
N VAL A 97 1.73 14.95 -20.61
CA VAL A 97 2.40 14.16 -21.64
C VAL A 97 2.91 15.09 -22.72
N VAL A 98 4.20 14.99 -23.01
CA VAL A 98 4.84 15.80 -24.05
C VAL A 98 5.71 14.93 -24.97
N GLU A 99 5.89 15.39 -26.20
CA GLU A 99 6.86 14.86 -27.14
C GLU A 99 7.89 15.94 -27.46
N SER A 100 9.16 15.53 -27.56
CA SER A 100 10.27 16.43 -27.84
C SER A 100 11.37 15.72 -28.61
N GLU A 101 12.18 16.47 -29.33
CA GLU A 101 13.51 16.07 -29.72
C GLU A 101 14.52 16.58 -28.66
N PRO A 102 15.53 15.80 -28.25
CA PRO A 102 15.92 14.45 -28.68
C PRO A 102 15.16 13.30 -27.97
N LEU A 103 14.27 13.61 -27.04
CA LEU A 103 13.48 12.64 -26.29
C LEU A 103 12.05 12.55 -26.85
N GLU A 104 11.67 11.42 -27.41
CA GLU A 104 10.41 11.31 -28.17
C GLU A 104 9.16 11.45 -27.32
N ARG A 105 9.06 10.81 -26.15
CA ARG A 105 7.90 10.94 -25.27
C ARG A 105 8.29 11.03 -23.80
N ILE A 106 7.72 11.99 -23.12
CA ILE A 106 7.90 12.19 -21.68
C ILE A 106 6.54 12.25 -21.03
N VAL A 107 6.36 11.46 -19.97
CA VAL A 107 5.18 11.45 -19.10
C VAL A 107 5.63 11.99 -17.74
N LEU A 108 4.96 13.01 -17.26
CA LEU A 108 5.26 13.63 -15.96
C LEU A 108 4.01 13.57 -15.07
N GLU A 109 4.15 12.99 -13.89
CA GLU A 109 3.07 12.74 -12.94
C GLU A 109 3.43 13.15 -11.52
N VAL A 110 2.43 13.57 -10.75
CA VAL A 110 2.53 13.82 -9.29
C VAL A 110 1.81 12.69 -8.56
N GLN A 111 2.46 12.10 -7.56
CA GLN A 111 1.91 10.98 -6.79
C GLN A 111 1.91 11.29 -5.30
N HIS A 112 0.72 11.34 -4.70
CA HIS A 112 0.53 11.76 -3.32
C HIS A 112 0.57 10.63 -2.29
N VAL A 113 0.30 9.39 -2.71
CA VAL A 113 0.21 8.22 -1.84
C VAL A 113 0.88 7.02 -2.49
N LYS A 114 1.65 6.29 -1.70
CA LYS A 114 2.20 5.00 -2.09
C LYS A 114 1.15 3.92 -1.78
N GLY A 115 0.38 3.51 -2.80
CA GLY A 115 -0.49 2.33 -2.70
C GLY A 115 0.32 1.03 -2.89
N ASP A 116 -0.25 -0.11 -2.49
CA ASP A 116 0.42 -1.41 -2.57
C ASP A 116 0.84 -1.77 -4.01
N ALA A 117 0.00 -1.46 -5.00
CA ALA A 117 0.26 -1.69 -6.42
C ALA A 117 0.97 -0.49 -7.12
N TYR A 118 1.67 0.38 -6.38
CA TYR A 118 2.26 1.58 -6.98
C TYR A 118 3.30 1.25 -8.07
N ASN A 119 4.20 0.33 -7.81
CA ASN A 119 5.22 -0.05 -8.78
C ASN A 119 4.60 -0.72 -10.02
N ASP A 120 3.61 -1.58 -9.83
CA ASP A 120 2.87 -2.23 -10.92
C ASP A 120 2.17 -1.18 -11.81
N ARG A 121 1.61 -0.14 -11.18
CA ARG A 121 1.00 0.98 -11.91
C ARG A 121 2.01 1.74 -12.76
N LEU A 122 3.21 2.01 -12.25
CA LEU A 122 4.26 2.67 -13.05
C LEU A 122 4.66 1.82 -14.27
N VAL A 123 4.86 0.52 -14.07
CA VAL A 123 5.19 -0.42 -15.16
C VAL A 123 4.03 -0.47 -16.18
N TYR A 124 2.79 -0.54 -15.69
CA TYR A 124 1.61 -0.52 -16.54
C TYR A 124 1.52 0.79 -17.37
N TYR A 125 1.82 1.94 -16.79
CA TYR A 125 1.83 3.23 -17.49
C TYR A 125 2.91 3.25 -18.57
N VAL A 126 4.11 2.79 -18.26
CA VAL A 126 5.20 2.65 -19.25
C VAL A 126 4.74 1.78 -20.41
N ALA A 127 4.16 0.61 -20.14
CA ALA A 127 3.66 -0.29 -21.18
C ALA A 127 2.59 0.37 -22.07
N LYS A 128 1.60 1.02 -21.45
CA LYS A 128 0.52 1.73 -22.15
C LYS A 128 1.04 2.86 -23.05
N HIS A 129 1.90 3.72 -22.54
CA HIS A 129 2.48 4.82 -23.32
C HIS A 129 3.41 4.32 -24.40
N THR A 130 4.13 3.21 -24.19
CA THR A 130 4.95 2.57 -25.22
C THR A 130 4.09 2.08 -26.38
N VAL A 131 2.99 1.39 -26.09
CA VAL A 131 2.06 0.91 -27.14
C VAL A 131 1.39 2.08 -27.86
N ALA A 132 0.93 3.10 -27.11
CA ALA A 132 0.25 4.27 -27.67
C ALA A 132 1.17 5.16 -28.52
N SER A 133 2.49 5.05 -28.37
CA SER A 133 3.46 5.80 -29.19
C SER A 133 3.73 5.16 -30.55
N LYS A 134 3.21 3.96 -30.83
CA LYS A 134 3.42 3.21 -32.05
C LYS A 134 2.26 3.41 -33.02
N ALA A 135 2.56 3.78 -34.28
CA ALA A 135 1.56 3.86 -35.33
C ALA A 135 1.17 2.45 -35.86
N PRO A 136 -0.09 2.26 -36.27
CA PRO A 136 -0.51 1.00 -36.93
C PRO A 136 0.34 0.70 -38.14
N GLY A 137 0.84 -0.54 -38.26
CA GLY A 137 1.65 -0.99 -39.41
C GLY A 137 3.15 -0.69 -39.33
N GLU A 138 3.61 0.02 -38.31
CA GLU A 138 5.04 0.21 -38.05
C GLU A 138 5.73 -1.09 -37.61
N ASN A 139 7.02 -1.23 -37.93
CA ASN A 139 7.89 -2.31 -37.44
C ASN A 139 7.99 -2.27 -35.91
N TYR A 140 8.59 -3.28 -35.27
CA TYR A 140 8.77 -3.35 -33.79
C TYR A 140 9.73 -2.30 -33.19
N TRP A 141 10.01 -1.20 -33.90
CA TRP A 141 10.80 -0.09 -33.41
C TRP A 141 9.96 0.73 -32.40
N LEU A 142 10.36 0.67 -31.13
CA LEU A 142 9.74 1.47 -30.08
C LEU A 142 10.41 2.83 -30.02
N ARG A 143 9.64 3.86 -29.69
CA ARG A 143 10.12 5.21 -29.40
C ARG A 143 10.70 5.30 -27.99
N ASN A 144 11.53 6.32 -27.74
CA ASN A 144 12.01 6.59 -26.40
C ASN A 144 10.84 7.03 -25.51
N LEU A 145 10.82 6.54 -24.29
CA LEU A 145 9.83 6.89 -23.27
C LEU A 145 10.52 7.18 -21.94
N ASN A 146 10.30 8.37 -21.40
CA ASN A 146 10.71 8.75 -20.07
C ASN A 146 9.45 8.98 -19.22
N LEU A 147 9.21 8.12 -18.23
CA LEU A 147 8.17 8.33 -17.24
C LEU A 147 8.81 8.97 -16.01
N ILE A 148 8.30 10.12 -15.61
CA ILE A 148 8.77 10.87 -14.45
C ILE A 148 7.65 10.87 -13.41
N SER A 149 7.95 10.47 -12.18
CA SER A 149 7.02 10.55 -11.06
C SER A 149 7.60 11.40 -9.93
N LEU A 150 6.91 12.49 -9.62
CA LEU A 150 7.17 13.32 -8.44
C LEU A 150 6.40 12.71 -7.26
N GLN A 151 7.11 12.18 -6.29
CA GLN A 151 6.55 11.41 -5.18
C GLN A 151 6.48 12.26 -3.91
N MET A 152 5.29 12.34 -3.31
CA MET A 152 5.06 12.97 -2.01
C MET A 152 5.25 11.98 -0.86
N PHE A 153 6.04 10.92 -1.07
CA PHE A 153 6.35 9.86 -0.12
C PHE A 153 7.74 9.27 -0.40
N ASP A 154 8.30 8.54 0.58
CA ASP A 154 9.53 7.77 0.44
C ASP A 154 9.25 6.44 -0.27
N GLY A 155 9.73 6.30 -1.50
CA GLY A 155 9.64 5.07 -2.30
C GLY A 155 10.75 4.06 -1.97
N PHE A 156 11.97 4.57 -1.68
CA PHE A 156 13.18 3.80 -1.38
C PHE A 156 13.79 4.25 -0.04
N PRO A 157 13.23 3.84 1.10
CA PRO A 157 13.64 4.34 2.42
C PRO A 157 15.11 4.06 2.75
N GLU A 158 15.70 3.00 2.21
CA GLU A 158 17.11 2.63 2.42
C GLU A 158 18.10 3.50 1.62
N SER A 159 17.63 4.22 0.60
CA SER A 159 18.45 5.09 -0.22
C SER A 159 18.47 6.52 0.31
N ARG A 160 19.64 7.14 0.34
CA ARG A 160 19.79 8.59 0.64
C ARG A 160 19.50 9.47 -0.56
N ASN A 161 19.47 8.92 -1.76
CA ASN A 161 19.19 9.68 -2.97
C ASN A 161 17.70 10.01 -3.03
N TYR A 162 17.35 11.25 -3.32
CA TYR A 162 15.97 11.66 -3.56
C TYR A 162 15.54 11.53 -5.04
N ARG A 163 16.50 11.30 -5.96
CA ARG A 163 16.25 11.06 -7.38
C ARG A 163 16.77 9.68 -7.79
N HIS A 164 15.92 8.87 -8.38
CA HIS A 164 16.25 7.53 -8.85
C HIS A 164 15.97 7.43 -10.35
N SER A 165 16.85 6.75 -11.07
CA SER A 165 16.68 6.41 -12.50
C SER A 165 16.66 4.90 -12.63
N ILE A 166 15.51 4.37 -13.04
CA ILE A 166 15.24 2.93 -13.19
C ILE A 166 15.29 2.60 -14.66
N ARG A 167 16.08 1.58 -15.01
CA ARG A 167 16.30 1.12 -16.39
C ARG A 167 16.31 -0.40 -16.47
N LEU A 168 16.04 -0.94 -17.64
CA LEU A 168 16.14 -2.38 -17.91
C LEU A 168 17.61 -2.78 -18.16
N LYS A 169 18.13 -3.64 -17.29
CA LYS A 169 19.50 -4.10 -17.26
C LYS A 169 19.58 -5.61 -17.10
N ASN A 170 20.70 -6.21 -17.54
CA ASN A 170 21.04 -7.59 -17.25
C ASN A 170 21.68 -7.73 -15.84
N GLN A 171 22.08 -8.95 -15.45
CA GLN A 171 22.74 -9.24 -14.17
C GLN A 171 24.08 -8.56 -13.99
N ASP A 172 24.75 -8.16 -15.08
CA ASP A 172 26.07 -7.50 -15.10
C ASP A 172 25.95 -5.96 -15.13
N ASN A 173 24.75 -5.43 -14.95
CA ASN A 173 24.38 -4.02 -15.05
C ASN A 173 24.48 -3.40 -16.46
N ASP A 174 24.62 -4.21 -17.51
CA ASP A 174 24.56 -3.71 -18.89
C ASP A 174 23.13 -3.34 -19.26
N GLU A 175 22.96 -2.21 -19.92
CA GLU A 175 21.65 -1.76 -20.37
C GLU A 175 21.10 -2.64 -21.51
N PHE A 176 20.09 -3.49 -21.19
CA PHE A 176 19.41 -4.32 -22.19
C PHE A 176 18.54 -3.50 -23.13
N PHE A 177 17.85 -2.47 -22.61
CA PHE A 177 16.97 -1.64 -23.41
C PHE A 177 17.05 -0.18 -22.95
N LYS A 178 17.59 0.68 -23.82
CA LYS A 178 17.89 2.08 -23.49
C LYS A 178 16.72 3.04 -23.66
N LYS A 179 15.65 2.62 -24.35
CA LYS A 179 14.54 3.49 -24.75
C LYS A 179 13.47 3.69 -23.69
N GLN A 180 13.58 3.04 -22.52
CA GLN A 180 12.66 3.20 -21.42
C GLN A 180 13.39 3.58 -20.14
N THR A 181 12.97 4.68 -19.53
CA THR A 181 13.48 5.13 -18.24
C THR A 181 12.34 5.56 -17.36
N ILE A 182 12.37 5.14 -16.09
CA ILE A 182 11.48 5.67 -15.05
C ILE A 182 12.34 6.51 -14.13
N THR A 183 12.03 7.80 -14.01
CA THR A 183 12.71 8.73 -13.09
C THR A 183 11.78 9.04 -11.94
N LEU A 184 12.19 8.73 -10.71
CA LEU A 184 11.44 9.00 -9.50
C LEU A 184 12.12 10.14 -8.75
N VAL A 185 11.35 11.09 -8.24
CA VAL A 185 11.83 12.22 -7.44
C VAL A 185 11.04 12.24 -6.13
N GLU A 186 11.69 11.89 -5.03
CA GLU A 186 11.11 11.80 -3.69
C GLU A 186 11.20 13.15 -2.98
N ILE A 187 10.13 13.92 -3.03
CA ILE A 187 10.09 15.30 -2.52
C ILE A 187 10.33 15.36 -1.01
N PRO A 188 9.72 14.50 -0.14
CA PRO A 188 10.00 14.53 1.29
C PRO A 188 11.46 14.29 1.63
N LYS A 189 12.13 13.41 0.90
CA LYS A 189 13.54 13.11 1.10
C LYS A 189 14.44 14.29 0.71
N PHE A 190 14.13 14.97 -0.40
CA PHE A 190 14.81 16.20 -0.78
C PHE A 190 14.66 17.27 0.30
N LEU A 191 13.44 17.49 0.81
CA LEU A 191 13.19 18.51 1.83
C LEU A 191 13.93 18.25 3.14
N LYS A 192 14.12 16.96 3.49
CA LYS A 192 14.83 16.55 4.70
C LYS A 192 16.37 16.64 4.54
N ASP A 193 16.91 16.00 3.52
CA ASP A 193 18.34 15.71 3.42
C ASP A 193 19.04 16.47 2.27
N GLY A 194 18.31 16.81 1.19
CA GLY A 194 18.87 17.44 -0.01
C GLY A 194 18.76 18.95 -0.06
N TYR A 195 17.94 19.55 0.82
CA TYR A 195 17.57 20.96 0.70
C TYR A 195 18.75 21.95 0.74
N SER A 196 19.72 21.71 1.59
CA SER A 196 20.86 22.62 1.80
C SER A 196 22.15 22.17 1.12
N SER A 197 22.27 20.92 0.70
CA SER A 197 23.52 20.32 0.20
C SER A 197 23.60 20.22 -1.33
N ASP A 198 22.47 20.18 -2.03
CA ASP A 198 22.42 20.02 -3.49
C ASP A 198 22.20 21.37 -4.19
N ASN A 199 23.13 21.75 -5.07
CA ASN A 199 23.07 22.97 -5.88
C ASN A 199 22.66 22.71 -7.33
N SER A 200 22.19 21.52 -7.65
CA SER A 200 21.72 21.19 -9.00
C SER A 200 20.51 22.05 -9.41
N MET A 201 20.27 22.15 -10.71
CA MET A 201 19.09 22.84 -11.24
C MET A 201 17.80 22.23 -10.72
N LEU A 202 17.75 20.91 -10.58
CA LEU A 202 16.59 20.22 -9.95
C LEU A 202 16.37 20.68 -8.51
N ALA A 203 17.44 20.75 -7.71
CA ALA A 203 17.33 21.23 -6.33
C ALA A 203 16.84 22.69 -6.26
N GLN A 204 17.25 23.55 -7.20
CA GLN A 204 16.73 24.93 -7.29
C GLN A 204 15.24 24.94 -7.59
N TRP A 205 14.77 24.13 -8.54
CA TRP A 205 13.35 23.98 -8.85
C TRP A 205 12.55 23.54 -7.62
N LEU A 206 13.02 22.51 -6.94
CA LEU A 206 12.32 21.97 -5.76
C LEU A 206 12.25 22.97 -4.61
N ARG A 207 13.34 23.77 -4.37
CA ARG A 207 13.32 24.86 -3.38
C ARG A 207 12.36 25.97 -3.73
N VAL A 208 12.33 26.38 -5.01
CA VAL A 208 11.39 27.41 -5.45
C VAL A 208 9.95 26.94 -5.28
N ILE A 209 9.62 25.72 -5.71
CA ILE A 209 8.27 25.18 -5.55
C ILE A 209 7.91 25.04 -4.06
N ASP A 210 8.81 24.54 -3.22
CA ASP A 210 8.59 24.44 -1.78
C ASP A 210 8.33 25.82 -1.14
N GLY A 211 9.14 26.82 -1.50
CA GLY A 211 8.94 28.19 -1.04
C GLY A 211 7.58 28.77 -1.42
N LEU A 212 7.11 28.49 -2.63
CA LEU A 212 5.77 28.93 -3.09
C LEU A 212 4.66 28.19 -2.33
N ASN A 213 4.78 26.88 -2.17
CA ASN A 213 3.83 26.06 -1.42
C ASN A 213 3.72 26.43 0.06
N ASN A 214 4.77 27.03 0.62
CA ASN A 214 4.82 27.45 2.03
C ASN A 214 4.64 28.97 2.22
N GLU A 215 4.21 29.72 1.19
CA GLU A 215 4.09 31.19 1.20
C GLU A 215 5.40 31.92 1.59
N LYS A 216 6.54 31.28 1.34
CA LYS A 216 7.90 31.79 1.59
C LYS A 216 8.71 31.77 0.29
N PRO A 217 8.35 32.57 -0.73
CA PRO A 217 9.00 32.50 -2.02
C PRO A 217 10.50 32.81 -1.90
N VAL A 218 11.31 31.96 -2.52
CA VAL A 218 12.74 32.20 -2.64
C VAL A 218 12.97 33.40 -3.56
N PRO A 219 13.86 34.35 -3.21
CA PRO A 219 14.26 35.43 -4.12
C PRO A 219 14.85 34.85 -5.40
N VAL A 220 14.35 35.31 -6.55
CA VAL A 220 14.80 34.84 -7.87
C VAL A 220 15.10 36.07 -8.76
N PRO A 221 16.05 35.94 -9.71
CA PRO A 221 16.32 37.02 -10.64
C PRO A 221 15.08 37.42 -11.47
N GLU A 222 14.90 38.68 -11.69
CA GLU A 222 13.83 39.22 -12.57
C GLU A 222 13.99 38.63 -13.98
N GLY A 223 12.89 38.28 -14.62
CA GLY A 223 12.87 37.67 -15.95
C GLY A 223 13.33 36.21 -16.01
N SER A 224 13.80 35.65 -14.89
CA SER A 224 14.19 34.24 -14.87
C SER A 224 13.00 33.27 -15.03
N ILE A 225 13.28 32.04 -15.39
CA ILE A 225 12.26 30.98 -15.48
C ILE A 225 11.52 30.80 -14.14
N PHE A 226 12.21 30.97 -13.03
CA PHE A 226 11.62 30.89 -11.70
C PHE A 226 10.70 32.07 -11.38
N ALA A 227 11.03 33.28 -11.85
CA ALA A 227 10.14 34.44 -11.73
C ALA A 227 8.84 34.18 -12.52
N ARG A 228 8.94 33.60 -13.70
CA ARG A 228 7.76 33.23 -14.50
C ARG A 228 6.93 32.13 -13.80
N LEU A 229 7.56 31.11 -13.20
CA LEU A 229 6.86 30.11 -12.38
C LEU A 229 6.10 30.79 -11.24
N GLN A 230 6.73 31.73 -10.52
CA GLN A 230 6.09 32.46 -9.42
C GLN A 230 4.82 33.20 -9.90
N GLU A 231 4.87 33.82 -11.08
CA GLU A 231 3.69 34.48 -11.66
C GLU A 231 2.58 33.46 -11.99
N LYS A 232 2.93 32.32 -12.59
CA LYS A 232 1.98 31.27 -12.97
C LYS A 232 1.40 30.50 -11.80
N ALA A 233 2.05 30.53 -10.63
CA ALA A 233 1.60 29.88 -9.41
C ALA A 233 0.70 30.79 -8.53
N LYS A 234 0.50 32.06 -8.87
CA LYS A 234 -0.37 32.96 -8.10
C LYS A 234 -1.81 32.45 -8.09
N LEU A 235 -2.41 32.38 -6.91
CA LEU A 235 -3.81 31.94 -6.76
C LEU A 235 -4.80 32.84 -7.54
N SER A 236 -4.44 34.12 -7.74
CA SER A 236 -5.25 35.07 -8.49
C SER A 236 -5.37 34.80 -10.00
N ILE A 237 -4.49 33.97 -10.56
CA ILE A 237 -4.52 33.59 -11.99
C ILE A 237 -5.61 32.56 -12.29
N PHE A 238 -5.90 31.68 -11.33
CA PHE A 238 -6.93 30.66 -11.51
C PHE A 238 -8.31 31.31 -11.42
N THR A 239 -9.16 31.06 -12.41
CA THR A 239 -10.51 31.67 -12.43
C THR A 239 -11.39 31.10 -11.32
N GLU A 240 -12.51 31.75 -11.02
CA GLU A 240 -13.45 31.26 -10.02
C GLU A 240 -14.12 29.98 -10.47
N GLU A 241 -14.50 29.88 -11.74
CA GLU A 241 -15.07 28.69 -12.35
C GLU A 241 -14.13 27.51 -12.24
N PHE A 242 -12.81 27.74 -12.48
CA PHE A 242 -11.79 26.71 -12.31
C PHE A 242 -11.73 26.21 -10.85
N LEU A 243 -11.66 27.10 -9.87
CA LEU A 243 -11.58 26.75 -8.45
C LEU A 243 -12.85 26.07 -7.96
N VAL A 244 -14.03 26.48 -8.42
CA VAL A 244 -15.31 25.81 -8.10
C VAL A 244 -15.36 24.44 -8.72
N SER A 245 -14.92 24.27 -9.97
CA SER A 245 -14.85 22.96 -10.64
C SER A 245 -13.91 22.01 -9.90
N GLU A 246 -12.73 22.50 -9.49
CA GLU A 246 -11.75 21.72 -8.73
C GLU A 246 -12.29 21.31 -7.36
N ALA A 247 -13.02 22.20 -6.67
CA ALA A 247 -13.67 21.92 -5.41
C ALA A 247 -14.74 20.81 -5.53
N LYS A 248 -15.51 20.79 -6.62
CA LYS A 248 -16.46 19.72 -6.93
C LYS A 248 -15.75 18.39 -7.18
N ASN A 249 -14.75 18.39 -8.07
CA ASN A 249 -13.97 17.19 -8.41
C ASN A 249 -13.28 16.56 -7.19
N MET A 250 -12.78 17.37 -6.26
CA MET A 250 -12.21 16.89 -5.00
C MET A 250 -13.26 16.25 -4.11
N SER A 251 -14.45 16.84 -4.02
CA SER A 251 -15.56 16.31 -3.22
C SER A 251 -16.01 14.94 -3.73
N ASP A 252 -16.10 14.79 -5.05
CA ASP A 252 -16.52 13.54 -5.69
C ASP A 252 -15.45 12.44 -5.50
N ARG A 253 -14.18 12.75 -5.71
CA ARG A 253 -13.06 11.83 -5.42
C ARG A 253 -12.98 11.41 -3.95
N GLN A 254 -13.23 12.31 -3.01
CA GLN A 254 -13.27 11.99 -1.59
C GLN A 254 -14.43 11.04 -1.26
N TYR A 255 -15.59 11.24 -1.89
CA TYR A 255 -16.72 10.36 -1.73
C TYR A 255 -16.45 8.96 -2.31
N GLU A 256 -15.88 8.87 -3.51
CA GLU A 256 -15.46 7.60 -4.12
C GLU A 256 -14.46 6.85 -3.23
N MET A 257 -13.40 7.51 -2.78
CA MET A 257 -12.42 6.91 -1.85
C MET A 257 -13.05 6.47 -0.52
N TYR A 258 -14.03 7.22 -0.02
CA TYR A 258 -14.76 6.85 1.19
C TYR A 258 -15.59 5.56 0.98
N VAL A 259 -16.27 5.46 -0.16
CA VAL A 259 -17.05 4.28 -0.54
C VAL A 259 -16.14 3.06 -0.70
N GLU A 260 -15.04 3.20 -1.45
CA GLU A 260 -14.05 2.13 -1.64
C GLU A 260 -13.46 1.65 -0.31
N LYS A 261 -13.04 2.58 0.55
CA LYS A 261 -12.49 2.25 1.88
C LYS A 261 -13.53 1.56 2.78
N LYS A 262 -14.79 1.95 2.68
CA LYS A 262 -15.88 1.31 3.42
C LYS A 262 -16.13 -0.11 2.93
N GLN A 263 -16.09 -0.33 1.62
CA GLN A 263 -16.23 -1.66 1.01
C GLN A 263 -15.05 -2.57 1.38
N ALA A 264 -13.81 -2.12 1.19
CA ALA A 264 -12.62 -2.88 1.56
C ALA A 264 -12.60 -3.26 3.06
N ARG A 265 -13.06 -2.34 3.94
CA ARG A 265 -13.19 -2.63 5.38
C ARG A 265 -14.28 -3.68 5.66
N ALA A 266 -15.39 -3.65 4.95
CA ALA A 266 -16.46 -4.63 5.10
C ALA A 266 -16.02 -6.02 4.63
N GLU A 267 -15.32 -6.10 3.50
CA GLU A 267 -14.72 -7.32 2.95
C GLU A 267 -13.68 -7.92 3.90
N GLY A 268 -12.70 -7.14 4.35
CA GLY A 268 -11.68 -7.60 5.29
C GLY A 268 -12.27 -8.04 6.65
N LEU A 269 -13.37 -7.41 7.11
CA LEU A 269 -14.07 -7.85 8.31
C LEU A 269 -14.82 -9.18 8.09
N ALA A 270 -15.38 -9.39 6.90
CA ALA A 270 -16.06 -10.63 6.53
C ALA A 270 -15.05 -11.79 6.41
N GLU A 271 -13.92 -11.56 5.73
CA GLU A 271 -12.82 -12.51 5.61
C GLU A 271 -12.24 -12.88 6.98
N GLY A 272 -11.86 -11.91 7.80
CA GLY A 272 -11.32 -12.15 9.14
C GLY A 272 -12.29 -12.90 10.07
N ARG A 273 -13.62 -12.68 9.91
CA ARG A 273 -14.63 -13.46 10.64
C ARG A 273 -14.75 -14.90 10.13
N ALA A 274 -14.62 -15.11 8.82
CA ALA A 274 -14.65 -16.45 8.21
C ALA A 274 -13.43 -17.25 8.63
N GLU A 275 -12.24 -16.69 8.52
CA GLU A 275 -10.97 -17.31 8.94
C GLU A 275 -10.94 -17.60 10.45
N GLY A 276 -11.33 -16.63 11.29
CA GLY A 276 -11.39 -16.83 12.75
C GLY A 276 -12.40 -17.90 13.17
N ARG A 277 -13.52 -18.04 12.44
CA ARG A 277 -14.48 -19.12 12.68
C ARG A 277 -13.92 -20.48 12.26
N GLU A 278 -13.24 -20.56 11.14
CA GLU A 278 -12.63 -21.80 10.64
C GLU A 278 -11.51 -22.28 11.59
N GLN A 279 -10.62 -21.36 11.98
CA GLN A 279 -9.54 -21.65 12.94
C GLN A 279 -10.09 -22.09 14.30
N GLY A 280 -11.05 -21.36 14.88
CA GLY A 280 -11.65 -21.72 16.15
C GLY A 280 -12.39 -23.06 16.13
N LEU A 281 -13.02 -23.41 14.99
CA LEU A 281 -13.64 -24.74 14.80
C LEU A 281 -12.60 -25.86 14.70
N ALA A 282 -11.48 -25.61 14.01
CA ALA A 282 -10.39 -26.56 13.87
C ALA A 282 -9.69 -26.80 15.22
N GLU A 283 -9.35 -25.73 15.95
CA GLU A 283 -8.73 -25.79 17.27
C GLU A 283 -9.64 -26.49 18.29
N GLY A 284 -10.90 -26.10 18.39
CA GLY A 284 -11.86 -26.71 19.32
C GLY A 284 -12.11 -28.21 19.05
N ARG A 285 -12.09 -28.63 17.76
CA ARG A 285 -12.16 -30.06 17.41
C ARG A 285 -10.89 -30.82 17.82
N ALA A 286 -9.72 -30.23 17.62
CA ALA A 286 -8.45 -30.81 17.95
C ALA A 286 -8.31 -30.98 19.49
N GLU A 287 -8.65 -29.95 20.26
CA GLU A 287 -8.64 -29.96 21.72
C GLU A 287 -9.65 -30.98 22.28
N GLY A 288 -10.90 -30.95 21.85
CA GLY A 288 -11.93 -31.91 22.30
C GLY A 288 -11.58 -33.36 21.98
N LEU A 289 -10.95 -33.61 20.81
CA LEU A 289 -10.48 -34.95 20.48
C LEU A 289 -9.32 -35.40 21.39
N ALA A 290 -8.37 -34.48 21.66
CA ALA A 290 -7.23 -34.75 22.52
C ALA A 290 -7.65 -35.03 23.97
N GLU A 291 -8.56 -34.20 24.52
CA GLU A 291 -9.12 -34.39 25.88
C GLU A 291 -9.90 -35.69 25.99
N GLY A 292 -10.83 -35.98 25.09
CA GLY A 292 -11.63 -37.18 25.10
C GLY A 292 -10.78 -38.47 24.97
N LEU A 293 -9.69 -38.40 24.16
CA LEU A 293 -8.76 -39.52 24.03
C LEU A 293 -7.91 -39.69 25.27
N ALA A 294 -7.54 -38.63 25.96
CA ALA A 294 -6.78 -38.68 27.21
C ALA A 294 -7.64 -39.24 28.37
N GLU A 295 -8.88 -38.74 28.52
CA GLU A 295 -9.84 -39.23 29.52
C GLU A 295 -10.20 -40.70 29.30
N GLY A 296 -10.59 -41.10 28.09
CA GLY A 296 -10.92 -42.50 27.79
C GLY A 296 -9.75 -43.45 28.01
N ARG A 297 -8.51 -43.02 27.72
CA ARG A 297 -7.31 -43.84 28.06
C ARG A 297 -7.04 -43.91 29.55
N ALA A 298 -7.31 -42.85 30.30
CA ALA A 298 -7.13 -42.85 31.75
C ALA A 298 -8.16 -43.74 32.44
N GLU A 299 -9.43 -43.62 32.07
CA GLU A 299 -10.53 -44.47 32.57
C GLU A 299 -10.31 -45.93 32.23
N GLY A 300 -10.07 -46.30 30.98
CA GLY A 300 -9.83 -47.66 30.56
C GLY A 300 -8.61 -48.31 31.23
N ARG A 301 -7.55 -47.51 31.52
CA ARG A 301 -6.40 -48.00 32.31
C ARG A 301 -6.74 -48.19 33.78
N ALA A 302 -7.57 -47.36 34.36
CA ALA A 302 -8.00 -47.46 35.74
C ALA A 302 -8.91 -48.69 35.93
N GLU A 303 -9.91 -48.87 35.06
CA GLU A 303 -10.82 -49.99 35.05
C GLU A 303 -10.06 -51.31 34.82
N GLY A 304 -9.22 -51.41 33.76
CA GLY A 304 -8.47 -52.62 33.49
C GLY A 304 -7.47 -53.02 34.60
N ARG A 305 -6.90 -52.00 35.31
CA ARG A 305 -6.06 -52.29 36.50
C ARG A 305 -6.89 -52.74 37.69
N ALA A 306 -8.10 -52.22 37.89
CA ALA A 306 -8.99 -52.64 38.96
C ALA A 306 -9.49 -54.06 38.72
N GLU A 307 -9.95 -54.38 37.53
CA GLU A 307 -10.40 -55.68 37.12
C GLU A 307 -9.26 -56.75 37.22
N GLY A 308 -8.09 -56.45 36.59
CA GLY A 308 -6.96 -57.39 36.65
C GLY A 308 -6.43 -57.63 38.08
N ARG A 309 -6.52 -56.64 38.99
CA ARG A 309 -6.20 -56.83 40.41
C ARG A 309 -7.26 -57.67 41.14
N ALA A 310 -8.52 -57.54 40.80
CA ALA A 310 -9.61 -58.30 41.38
C ALA A 310 -9.52 -59.76 40.93
N GLU A 311 -9.36 -60.01 39.64
CA GLU A 311 -9.17 -61.35 39.07
C GLU A 311 -7.92 -62.00 39.61
N GLY A 312 -6.75 -61.40 39.57
CA GLY A 312 -5.51 -61.98 40.11
C GLY A 312 -5.56 -62.25 41.59
N ARG A 313 -6.34 -61.48 42.38
CA ARG A 313 -6.57 -61.85 43.80
C ARG A 313 -7.53 -62.98 43.98
N ALA A 314 -8.50 -63.20 43.10
CA ALA A 314 -9.42 -64.32 43.11
C ALA A 314 -8.70 -65.62 42.73
N GLU A 315 -7.97 -65.59 41.60
CA GLU A 315 -7.17 -66.72 41.14
C GLU A 315 -6.08 -67.16 42.17
N GLY A 316 -5.35 -66.15 42.72
CA GLY A 316 -4.32 -66.42 43.72
C GLY A 316 -4.89 -67.05 45.02
N ARG A 317 -6.12 -66.70 45.37
CA ARG A 317 -6.82 -67.39 46.52
C ARG A 317 -7.21 -68.83 46.20
N GLU A 318 -7.70 -69.05 44.98
CA GLU A 318 -8.10 -70.34 44.51
C GLU A 318 -6.90 -71.26 44.40
N GLN A 319 -5.82 -70.84 43.79
CA GLN A 319 -4.54 -71.55 43.72
C GLN A 319 -3.95 -71.86 45.12
N GLY A 320 -4.07 -70.87 46.05
CA GLY A 320 -3.65 -71.12 47.44
C GLY A 320 -4.43 -72.21 48.14
N ILE A 321 -5.72 -72.33 47.88
CA ILE A 321 -6.57 -73.41 48.40
C ILE A 321 -6.19 -74.76 47.77
N ASP A 322 -5.99 -74.76 46.43
CA ASP A 322 -5.55 -75.99 45.72
C ASP A 322 -4.20 -76.52 46.23
N ILE A 323 -3.27 -75.62 46.55
CA ILE A 323 -1.98 -76.00 47.16
C ILE A 323 -2.20 -76.63 48.55
N LEU A 324 -3.08 -76.12 49.39
CA LEU A 324 -3.38 -76.66 50.69
C LEU A 324 -4.02 -78.05 50.58
N GLU A 325 -4.87 -78.30 49.58
CA GLU A 325 -5.43 -79.62 49.26
C GLU A 325 -4.35 -80.59 48.83
N SER A 326 -3.42 -80.20 47.95
CA SER A 326 -2.33 -80.98 47.46
C SER A 326 -1.33 -81.42 48.57
N LEU A 327 -1.20 -80.63 49.60
CA LEU A 327 -0.35 -80.85 50.77
C LEU A 327 -1.01 -81.77 51.82
N GLY A 328 -2.24 -82.27 51.56
CA GLY A 328 -2.92 -83.16 52.44
C GLY A 328 -3.46 -82.61 53.76
N VAL A 329 -3.75 -81.26 53.72
CA VAL A 329 -4.35 -80.56 54.87
C VAL A 329 -5.76 -81.05 55.10
N PRO A 330 -6.19 -81.35 56.38
CA PRO A 330 -7.54 -81.83 56.67
C PRO A 330 -8.66 -80.97 56.10
N SER A 331 -9.70 -81.62 55.54
CA SER A 331 -10.79 -80.95 54.80
C SER A 331 -11.51 -79.90 55.63
N GLU A 332 -11.60 -80.02 56.97
CA GLU A 332 -12.18 -79.05 57.91
C GLU A 332 -11.39 -77.75 57.91
N LEU A 333 -10.04 -77.81 57.79
CA LEU A 333 -9.19 -76.58 57.76
C LEU A 333 -9.26 -75.89 56.35
N ILE A 334 -9.41 -76.69 55.31
CA ILE A 334 -9.61 -76.21 53.95
C ILE A 334 -10.95 -75.43 53.83
N GLU A 335 -12.01 -75.99 54.39
CA GLU A 335 -13.30 -75.37 54.43
C GLU A 335 -13.27 -74.07 55.24
N LYS A 336 -12.53 -74.01 56.30
CA LYS A 336 -12.30 -72.83 57.10
C LYS A 336 -11.51 -71.75 56.35
N ALA A 337 -10.50 -72.16 55.61
CA ALA A 337 -9.72 -71.32 54.72
C ALA A 337 -10.58 -70.69 53.58
N ARG A 338 -11.46 -71.53 53.00
CA ARG A 338 -12.44 -71.07 51.98
C ARG A 338 -13.41 -69.99 52.53
N LYS A 339 -13.92 -70.24 53.77
CA LYS A 339 -14.80 -69.25 54.43
C LYS A 339 -14.09 -67.93 54.71
N ILE A 340 -12.88 -67.92 55.26
CA ILE A 340 -12.06 -66.80 55.52
C ILE A 340 -11.71 -66.05 54.21
N ALA A 341 -11.39 -66.81 53.16
CA ALA A 341 -11.11 -66.21 51.84
C ALA A 341 -12.34 -65.52 51.24
N ALA A 342 -13.55 -66.08 51.42
CA ALA A 342 -14.82 -65.53 50.99
C ALA A 342 -15.22 -64.32 51.81
N GLU A 343 -14.98 -64.29 53.13
CA GLU A 343 -15.23 -63.12 53.99
C GLU A 343 -14.30 -61.98 53.65
N LYS A 344 -13.00 -62.19 53.45
CA LYS A 344 -12.04 -61.20 53.02
C LYS A 344 -12.29 -60.68 51.60
N ALA A 345 -12.96 -61.44 50.76
CA ALA A 345 -13.40 -61.03 49.45
C ALA A 345 -14.54 -59.99 49.52
N LYS A 346 -15.40 -60.13 50.54
CA LYS A 346 -16.51 -59.16 50.80
C LYS A 346 -16.07 -57.91 51.56
N GLU A 347 -14.98 -57.98 52.31
CA GLU A 347 -14.44 -56.91 53.11
C GLU A 347 -13.45 -56.02 52.34
N SER A 348 -13.06 -56.38 51.09
CA SER A 348 -12.27 -55.45 50.25
C SER A 348 -13.16 -54.36 49.76
N PRO A 349 -13.08 -53.14 50.29
CA PRO A 349 -13.91 -52.04 49.81
C PRO A 349 -13.49 -51.68 48.42
N SER A 350 -14.47 -51.50 47.57
CA SER A 350 -14.41 -50.64 46.41
C SER A 350 -14.17 -49.19 46.91
N ASN A 351 -12.92 -48.85 47.24
CA ASN A 351 -12.49 -47.49 47.53
C ASN A 351 -11.12 -47.32 46.87
N LEU A 352 -11.16 -46.73 45.71
CA LEU A 352 -10.26 -45.60 45.28
C LEU A 352 -10.76 -45.11 43.94
#